data_816b7f77785e536530faf62c63efc109
#
_entry.id   816b7f77785e536530faf62c63efc109
#
_cell.length_a   1.000
_cell.length_b   1.000
_cell.length_c   1.000
_cell.angle_alpha   90.00
_cell.angle_beta   90.00
_cell.angle_gamma   90.00
#
_symmetry.space_group_name_H-M   'P 1'
#
loop_
_entity.id
_entity.type
_entity.pdbx_description
1 polymer ?
#
loop_
_entity_poly.entity_id
_entity_poly.type
_entity_poly.pdbx_seq_one_letter_code
_entity_poly.pdbx_strand_id
1 'polypeptide(L)'
;VGAGRSEFAETLFGIRPKISGQIYLNGKLGQIRQPVDAIALGIALVPEDRRNHGLILAESIAGNIALPNLDTLQIAKMLNFRGIQTTALKGVSSLKIRTTGIAKQAGQLSGGNQQKVVLYKWLHRQPKLLILDEPTRGVDVGAKKEIYDLMHELTEKGVGILMISSDLEEVINLSDRVVVMHENQKTGELSREQISEESIMRLATGAKS
;
A
#
# COMPACT_ATOMS: atom_id res chain seq x y z
N VAL A 1 1.94 18.65 -3.58
CA VAL A 1 2.18 18.38 -2.16
C VAL A 1 1.04 19.03 -1.39
N GLY A 2 0.42 18.33 -0.41
CA GLY A 2 -0.64 18.91 0.42
C GLY A 2 -2.05 18.90 -0.18
N ALA A 3 -2.32 18.05 -1.16
CA ALA A 3 -3.67 17.93 -1.75
C ALA A 3 -4.64 17.08 -0.91
N GLY A 4 -4.20 16.55 0.25
CA GLY A 4 -5.04 15.72 1.14
C GLY A 4 -5.09 14.24 0.79
N ARG A 5 -4.25 13.75 -0.13
CA ARG A 5 -4.28 12.37 -0.62
C ARG A 5 -3.85 11.35 0.45
N SER A 6 -2.73 11.60 1.11
CA SER A 6 -2.24 10.74 2.20
C SER A 6 -3.19 10.75 3.40
N GLU A 7 -3.72 11.92 3.76
CA GLU A 7 -4.73 12.07 4.82
C GLU A 7 -6.00 11.27 4.50
N PHE A 8 -6.40 11.22 3.23
CA PHE A 8 -7.51 10.40 2.77
C PHE A 8 -7.21 8.89 2.95
N ALA A 9 -6.01 8.44 2.53
CA ALA A 9 -5.57 7.06 2.72
C ALA A 9 -5.51 6.66 4.20
N GLU A 10 -4.93 7.52 5.05
CA GLU A 10 -4.86 7.33 6.49
C GLU A 10 -6.25 7.26 7.14
N THR A 11 -7.20 8.06 6.65
CA THR A 11 -8.59 8.04 7.12
C THR A 11 -9.29 6.75 6.71
N LEU A 12 -9.09 6.27 5.47
CA LEU A 12 -9.62 4.98 5.00
C LEU A 12 -9.05 3.80 5.80
N PHE A 13 -7.82 3.91 6.24
CA PHE A 13 -7.16 2.86 7.05
C PHE A 13 -7.43 3.00 8.55
N GLY A 14 -8.07 4.09 8.99
CA GLY A 14 -8.41 4.31 10.41
C GLY A 14 -7.27 4.88 11.27
N ILE A 15 -6.22 5.44 10.65
CA ILE A 15 -5.15 6.19 11.36
C ILE A 15 -5.68 7.56 11.77
N ARG A 16 -6.44 8.21 10.88
CA ARG A 16 -7.12 9.48 11.17
C ARG A 16 -8.61 9.26 11.38
N PRO A 17 -9.26 10.03 12.27
CA PRO A 17 -10.69 9.95 12.46
C PRO A 17 -11.42 10.45 11.21
N LYS A 18 -12.46 9.71 10.79
CA LYS A 18 -13.36 10.14 9.74
C LYS A 18 -14.33 11.17 10.27
N ILE A 19 -14.40 12.34 9.64
CA ILE A 19 -15.30 13.44 10.02
C ILE A 19 -16.72 13.18 9.50
N SER A 20 -16.86 12.73 8.25
CA SER A 20 -18.15 12.51 7.59
C SER A 20 -18.04 11.42 6.50
N GLY A 21 -19.16 11.11 5.85
CA GLY A 21 -19.23 10.14 4.76
C GLY A 21 -19.32 8.69 5.22
N GLN A 22 -19.41 7.78 4.26
CA GLN A 22 -19.55 6.35 4.47
C GLN A 22 -18.54 5.59 3.61
N ILE A 23 -18.05 4.47 4.12
CA ILE A 23 -17.12 3.59 3.42
C ILE A 23 -17.85 2.28 3.13
N TYR A 24 -17.88 1.89 1.87
CA TYR A 24 -18.45 0.60 1.46
C TYR A 24 -17.36 -0.26 0.86
N LEU A 25 -17.24 -1.50 1.34
CA LEU A 25 -16.37 -2.52 0.76
C LEU A 25 -17.25 -3.68 0.26
N ASN A 26 -17.19 -3.96 -1.03
CA ASN A 26 -18.04 -4.97 -1.67
C ASN A 26 -19.55 -4.76 -1.35
N GLY A 27 -20.01 -3.52 -1.40
CA GLY A 27 -21.41 -3.14 -1.13
C GLY A 27 -21.83 -3.18 0.34
N LYS A 28 -20.95 -3.55 1.26
CA LYS A 28 -21.22 -3.59 2.70
C LYS A 28 -20.62 -2.37 3.41
N LEU A 29 -21.41 -1.75 4.28
CA LEU A 29 -20.96 -0.61 5.08
C LEU A 29 -19.85 -1.06 6.05
N GLY A 30 -18.69 -0.46 5.93
CA GLY A 30 -17.55 -0.65 6.82
C GLY A 30 -17.54 0.40 7.93
N GLN A 31 -17.39 -0.05 9.17
CA GLN A 31 -17.13 0.83 10.30
C GLN A 31 -15.65 0.75 10.65
N ILE A 32 -14.90 1.80 10.28
CA ILE A 32 -13.46 1.89 10.54
C ILE A 32 -13.22 3.05 11.50
N ARG A 33 -12.76 2.74 12.70
CA ARG A 33 -12.40 3.69 13.77
C ARG A 33 -10.91 3.67 14.08
N GLN A 34 -10.26 2.54 13.78
CA GLN A 34 -8.85 2.28 14.04
C GLN A 34 -8.31 1.28 13.02
N PRO A 35 -6.98 1.19 12.82
CA PRO A 35 -6.38 0.33 11.80
C PRO A 35 -6.79 -1.15 11.88
N VAL A 36 -7.02 -1.68 13.07
CA VAL A 36 -7.44 -3.08 13.21
C VAL A 36 -8.80 -3.36 12.55
N ASP A 37 -9.69 -2.37 12.52
CA ASP A 37 -10.99 -2.50 11.87
C ASP A 37 -10.82 -2.59 10.34
N ALA A 38 -9.92 -1.76 9.76
CA ALA A 38 -9.58 -1.78 8.34
C ALA A 38 -8.94 -3.13 7.95
N ILE A 39 -8.01 -3.61 8.76
CA ILE A 39 -7.34 -4.91 8.57
C ILE A 39 -8.37 -6.05 8.59
N ALA A 40 -9.31 -6.03 9.54
CA ALA A 40 -10.37 -7.05 9.63
C ALA A 40 -11.31 -7.06 8.41
N LEU A 41 -11.50 -5.90 7.76
CA LEU A 41 -12.24 -5.76 6.50
C LEU A 41 -11.44 -6.20 5.28
N GLY A 42 -10.14 -6.46 5.42
CA GLY A 42 -9.24 -6.81 4.33
C GLY A 42 -8.66 -5.61 3.61
N ILE A 43 -8.51 -4.48 4.29
CA ILE A 43 -7.82 -3.29 3.78
C ILE A 43 -6.39 -3.29 4.32
N ALA A 44 -5.43 -3.00 3.45
CA ALA A 44 -4.02 -2.84 3.80
C ALA A 44 -3.51 -1.49 3.31
N LEU A 45 -2.54 -0.91 4.02
CA LEU A 45 -1.91 0.38 3.69
C LEU A 45 -0.39 0.25 3.63
N VAL A 46 0.16 0.60 2.50
CA VAL A 46 1.60 0.84 2.30
C VAL A 46 1.80 2.35 2.34
N PRO A 47 2.43 2.90 3.38
CA PRO A 47 2.58 4.35 3.55
C PRO A 47 3.69 4.91 2.65
N GLU A 48 3.62 6.22 2.36
CA GLU A 48 4.63 6.98 1.63
C GLU A 48 6.02 6.86 2.29
N ASP A 49 6.10 7.12 3.59
CA ASP A 49 7.35 6.99 4.35
C ASP A 49 7.50 5.58 4.93
N ARG A 50 8.06 4.68 4.10
CA ARG A 50 8.31 3.31 4.52
C ARG A 50 9.28 3.19 5.70
N ARG A 51 10.19 4.17 5.89
CA ARG A 51 11.22 4.10 6.93
C ARG A 51 10.69 4.46 8.31
N ASN A 52 9.79 5.43 8.38
CA ASN A 52 9.22 5.89 9.65
C ASN A 52 7.88 5.20 9.97
N HIS A 53 7.08 4.87 8.94
CA HIS A 53 5.73 4.34 9.12
C HIS A 53 5.54 2.91 8.58
N GLY A 54 6.42 2.47 7.68
CA GLY A 54 6.29 1.15 7.02
C GLY A 54 7.06 0.03 7.71
N LEU A 55 8.22 0.32 8.31
CA LEU A 55 9.16 -0.67 8.86
C LEU A 55 9.67 -0.25 10.24
N ILE A 56 10.01 -1.24 11.05
CA ILE A 56 10.90 -1.06 12.20
C ILE A 56 12.31 -1.37 11.69
N LEU A 57 13.11 -0.33 11.41
CA LEU A 57 14.39 -0.48 10.72
C LEU A 57 15.41 -1.33 11.50
N ALA A 58 15.38 -1.28 12.84
CA ALA A 58 16.23 -2.06 13.72
C ALA A 58 15.79 -3.53 13.84
N GLU A 59 14.55 -3.84 13.42
CA GLU A 59 13.99 -5.19 13.49
C GLU A 59 14.38 -5.97 12.23
N SER A 60 14.40 -7.30 12.36
CA SER A 60 14.66 -8.24 11.29
C SER A 60 13.59 -8.17 10.19
N ILE A 61 13.93 -8.67 9.00
CA ILE A 61 12.95 -8.85 7.91
C ILE A 61 11.79 -9.74 8.38
N ALA A 62 12.09 -10.84 9.07
CA ALA A 62 11.08 -11.75 9.58
C ALA A 62 10.18 -11.11 10.63
N GLY A 63 10.72 -10.31 11.55
CA GLY A 63 9.95 -9.56 12.54
C GLY A 63 9.02 -8.53 11.88
N ASN A 64 9.52 -7.75 10.93
CA ASN A 64 8.71 -6.80 10.18
C ASN A 64 7.54 -7.45 9.43
N ILE A 65 7.77 -8.59 8.79
CA ILE A 65 6.72 -9.35 8.09
C ILE A 65 5.70 -9.90 9.07
N ALA A 66 6.13 -10.34 10.24
CA ALA A 66 5.25 -10.93 11.26
C ALA A 66 4.33 -9.91 11.93
N LEU A 67 4.76 -8.64 12.11
CA LEU A 67 4.04 -7.64 12.91
C LEU A 67 2.54 -7.52 12.61
N PRO A 68 2.08 -7.28 11.39
CA PRO A 68 0.65 -7.18 11.10
C PRO A 68 -0.03 -8.56 11.03
N ASN A 69 0.71 -9.65 11.20
CA ASN A 69 0.27 -11.03 11.02
C ASN A 69 0.34 -11.87 12.31
N LEU A 70 0.58 -11.22 13.45
CA LEU A 70 0.80 -11.93 14.73
C LEU A 70 -0.39 -12.79 15.13
N ASP A 71 -1.61 -12.36 14.82
CA ASP A 71 -2.86 -13.09 15.08
C ASP A 71 -2.94 -14.41 14.27
N THR A 72 -2.46 -14.41 13.03
CA THR A 72 -2.45 -15.58 12.14
C THR A 72 -1.22 -16.47 12.33
N LEU A 73 -0.17 -15.94 12.94
CA LEU A 73 1.10 -16.63 13.19
C LEU A 73 1.20 -17.14 14.65
N GLN A 74 0.07 -17.56 15.22
CA GLN A 74 -0.02 -18.15 16.57
C GLN A 74 -0.49 -19.60 16.51
N ILE A 75 0.01 -20.40 17.47
CA ILE A 75 -0.50 -21.73 17.80
C ILE A 75 -0.77 -21.75 19.31
N ALA A 76 -1.98 -22.09 19.72
CA ALA A 76 -2.39 -22.09 21.14
C ALA A 76 -2.07 -20.77 21.87
N LYS A 77 -2.30 -19.62 21.22
CA LYS A 77 -2.00 -18.25 21.72
C LYS A 77 -0.52 -17.93 21.93
N MET A 78 0.39 -18.79 21.47
CA MET A 78 1.82 -18.52 21.47
C MET A 78 2.32 -18.27 20.04
N LEU A 79 3.35 -17.44 19.91
CA LEU A 79 3.93 -17.14 18.61
C LEU A 79 4.57 -18.40 17.99
N ASN A 80 4.20 -18.69 16.75
CA ASN A 80 4.76 -19.75 15.98
C ASN A 80 6.03 -19.28 15.24
N PHE A 81 7.18 -19.33 15.89
CA PHE A 81 8.45 -18.89 15.29
C PHE A 81 8.81 -19.62 14.00
N ARG A 82 8.47 -20.91 13.87
CA ARG A 82 8.66 -21.65 12.61
C ARG A 82 7.76 -21.11 11.51
N GLY A 83 6.50 -20.79 11.83
CA GLY A 83 5.56 -20.15 10.91
C GLY A 83 6.06 -18.79 10.45
N ILE A 84 6.58 -17.97 11.36
CA ILE A 84 7.18 -16.67 11.05
C ILE A 84 8.35 -16.83 10.07
N GLN A 85 9.27 -17.75 10.34
CA GLN A 85 10.41 -18.01 9.46
C GLN A 85 9.97 -18.50 8.07
N THR A 86 9.03 -19.43 8.01
CA THR A 86 8.50 -19.95 6.74
C THR A 86 7.82 -18.84 5.93
N THR A 87 7.03 -17.98 6.59
CA THR A 87 6.37 -16.84 5.94
C THR A 87 7.39 -15.85 5.40
N ALA A 88 8.40 -15.51 6.21
CA ALA A 88 9.44 -14.58 5.77
C ALA A 88 10.27 -15.12 4.60
N LEU A 89 10.62 -16.41 4.61
CA LEU A 89 11.32 -17.06 3.49
C LEU A 89 10.48 -17.06 2.20
N LYS A 90 9.18 -17.34 2.31
CA LYS A 90 8.24 -17.21 1.17
C LYS A 90 8.22 -15.79 0.62
N GLY A 91 8.19 -14.78 1.50
CA GLY A 91 8.21 -13.37 1.10
C GLY A 91 9.49 -12.98 0.36
N VAL A 92 10.62 -13.38 0.91
CA VAL A 92 11.94 -13.16 0.28
C VAL A 92 11.99 -13.77 -1.11
N SER A 93 11.50 -14.99 -1.26
CA SER A 93 11.50 -15.70 -2.55
C SER A 93 10.50 -15.11 -3.54
N SER A 94 9.22 -14.88 -3.12
CA SER A 94 8.15 -14.45 -4.03
C SER A 94 8.37 -13.04 -4.58
N LEU A 95 8.86 -12.12 -3.75
CA LEU A 95 9.18 -10.75 -4.17
C LEU A 95 10.65 -10.55 -4.55
N LYS A 96 11.43 -11.62 -4.65
CA LYS A 96 12.85 -11.58 -5.01
C LYS A 96 13.61 -10.52 -4.17
N ILE A 97 13.40 -10.52 -2.84
CA ILE A 97 14.05 -9.59 -1.92
C ILE A 97 15.54 -9.95 -1.83
N ARG A 98 16.42 -9.04 -2.21
CA ARG A 98 17.87 -9.25 -2.15
C ARG A 98 18.37 -9.08 -0.71
N THR A 99 18.65 -10.18 -0.05
CA THR A 99 19.11 -10.23 1.33
C THR A 99 20.03 -11.43 1.57
N THR A 100 20.87 -11.35 2.59
CA THR A 100 21.70 -12.49 3.06
C THR A 100 20.93 -13.43 4.00
N GLY A 101 19.72 -13.05 4.43
CA GLY A 101 18.88 -13.87 5.29
C GLY A 101 17.75 -13.06 5.93
N ILE A 102 16.74 -13.77 6.45
CA ILE A 102 15.54 -13.17 7.05
C ILE A 102 15.79 -12.54 8.43
N ALA A 103 16.92 -12.89 9.08
CA ALA A 103 17.34 -12.29 10.36
C ALA A 103 18.02 -10.92 10.19
N LYS A 104 18.35 -10.53 8.94
CA LYS A 104 18.95 -9.23 8.65
C LYS A 104 18.00 -8.10 9.00
N GLN A 105 18.51 -7.01 9.59
CA GLN A 105 17.73 -5.83 9.90
C GLN A 105 17.22 -5.15 8.63
N ALA A 106 15.94 -4.75 8.63
CA ALA A 106 15.30 -4.10 7.49
C ALA A 106 15.99 -2.80 7.07
N GLY A 107 16.57 -2.07 8.03
CA GLY A 107 17.31 -0.85 7.79
C GLY A 107 18.57 -1.01 6.91
N GLN A 108 19.13 -2.21 6.83
CA GLN A 108 20.31 -2.53 6.03
C GLN A 108 19.98 -2.92 4.57
N LEU A 109 18.71 -2.93 4.19
CA LEU A 109 18.28 -3.20 2.82
C LEU A 109 18.32 -1.93 1.98
N SER A 110 18.48 -2.09 0.64
CA SER A 110 18.22 -1.00 -0.31
C SER A 110 16.75 -0.57 -0.28
N GLY A 111 16.47 0.67 -0.72
CA GLY A 111 15.11 1.22 -0.74
C GLY A 111 14.08 0.32 -1.43
N GLY A 112 14.42 -0.23 -2.59
CA GLY A 112 13.54 -1.17 -3.31
C GLY A 112 13.27 -2.46 -2.53
N ASN A 113 14.28 -3.02 -1.84
CA ASN A 113 14.08 -4.20 -1.01
C ASN A 113 13.30 -3.90 0.28
N GLN A 114 13.47 -2.71 0.87
CA GLN A 114 12.63 -2.25 1.97
C GLN A 114 11.15 -2.17 1.54
N GLN A 115 10.89 -1.58 0.36
CA GLN A 115 9.55 -1.49 -0.20
C GLN A 115 8.89 -2.86 -0.39
N LYS A 116 9.65 -3.82 -0.89
CA LYS A 116 9.18 -5.21 -1.04
C LYS A 116 8.84 -5.86 0.31
N VAL A 117 9.60 -5.59 1.38
CA VAL A 117 9.26 -6.07 2.73
C VAL A 117 7.94 -5.46 3.20
N VAL A 118 7.74 -4.14 3.00
CA VAL A 118 6.48 -3.47 3.35
C VAL A 118 5.31 -4.04 2.55
N LEU A 119 5.48 -4.26 1.26
CA LEU A 119 4.45 -4.89 0.44
C LEU A 119 4.11 -6.30 0.94
N TYR A 120 5.12 -7.15 1.13
CA TYR A 120 4.88 -8.55 1.49
C TYR A 120 4.20 -8.72 2.84
N LYS A 121 4.54 -7.92 3.85
CA LYS A 121 3.90 -8.01 5.17
C LYS A 121 2.38 -7.83 5.10
N TRP A 122 1.88 -7.05 4.13
CA TRP A 122 0.47 -6.85 3.89
C TRP A 122 -0.13 -7.91 2.96
N LEU A 123 0.61 -8.31 1.90
CA LEU A 123 0.15 -9.32 0.96
C LEU A 123 -0.08 -10.69 1.62
N HIS A 124 0.68 -11.01 2.67
CA HIS A 124 0.46 -12.24 3.43
C HIS A 124 -0.93 -12.30 4.07
N ARG A 125 -1.57 -11.16 4.34
CA ARG A 125 -2.95 -11.08 4.86
C ARG A 125 -4.01 -11.23 3.77
N GLN A 126 -3.64 -11.37 2.51
CA GLN A 126 -4.55 -11.49 1.37
C GLN A 126 -5.59 -10.35 1.35
N PRO A 127 -5.15 -9.08 1.25
CA PRO A 127 -6.06 -7.95 1.29
C PRO A 127 -7.03 -7.97 0.11
N LYS A 128 -8.23 -7.43 0.33
CA LYS A 128 -9.22 -7.16 -0.73
C LYS A 128 -8.97 -5.80 -1.38
N LEU A 129 -8.45 -4.86 -0.60
CA LEU A 129 -8.03 -3.53 -1.04
C LEU A 129 -6.62 -3.25 -0.51
N LEU A 130 -5.73 -2.92 -1.41
CA LEU A 130 -4.37 -2.48 -1.11
C LEU A 130 -4.24 -1.00 -1.44
N ILE A 131 -4.05 -0.17 -0.41
CA ILE A 131 -3.76 1.25 -0.55
C ILE A 131 -2.24 1.41 -0.64
N LEU A 132 -1.77 2.05 -1.71
CA LEU A 132 -0.36 2.31 -1.99
C LEU A 132 -0.14 3.82 -2.05
N ASP A 133 0.51 4.38 -1.05
CA ASP A 133 0.86 5.80 -1.02
C ASP A 133 2.30 5.99 -1.48
N GLU A 134 2.49 6.60 -2.66
CA GLU A 134 3.76 6.83 -3.35
C GLU A 134 4.64 5.55 -3.42
N PRO A 135 4.12 4.43 -3.99
CA PRO A 135 4.74 3.10 -3.85
C PRO A 135 6.15 2.99 -4.41
N THR A 136 6.53 3.85 -5.33
CA THR A 136 7.83 3.79 -6.01
C THR A 136 8.76 4.95 -5.64
N ARG A 137 8.36 5.80 -4.69
CA ARG A 137 9.20 6.93 -4.26
C ARG A 137 10.51 6.45 -3.64
N GLY A 138 11.62 6.98 -4.17
CA GLY A 138 12.97 6.61 -3.73
C GLY A 138 13.34 5.15 -4.00
N VAL A 139 12.78 4.60 -5.08
CA VAL A 139 13.05 3.25 -5.59
C VAL A 139 13.74 3.37 -6.95
N ASP A 140 14.73 2.52 -7.23
CA ASP A 140 15.40 2.49 -8.52
C ASP A 140 14.48 1.96 -9.65
N VAL A 141 14.85 2.27 -10.91
CA VAL A 141 14.03 1.95 -12.09
C VAL A 141 13.70 0.46 -12.21
N GLY A 142 14.67 -0.41 -11.87
CA GLY A 142 14.44 -1.85 -11.93
C GLY A 142 13.41 -2.32 -10.90
N ALA A 143 13.50 -1.79 -9.68
CA ALA A 143 12.54 -2.13 -8.64
C ALA A 143 11.16 -1.48 -8.86
N LYS A 144 11.07 -0.30 -9.52
CA LYS A 144 9.78 0.27 -9.95
C LYS A 144 9.02 -0.71 -10.84
N LYS A 145 9.68 -1.24 -11.88
CA LYS A 145 9.07 -2.21 -12.79
C LYS A 145 8.53 -3.44 -12.05
N GLU A 146 9.32 -3.99 -11.12
CA GLU A 146 8.90 -5.16 -10.35
C GLU A 146 7.66 -4.87 -9.46
N ILE A 147 7.51 -3.62 -8.97
CA ILE A 147 6.33 -3.18 -8.22
C ILE A 147 5.11 -3.08 -9.15
N TYR A 148 5.27 -2.55 -10.37
CA TYR A 148 4.18 -2.47 -11.37
C TYR A 148 3.71 -3.86 -11.80
N ASP A 149 4.64 -4.76 -12.09
CA ASP A 149 4.32 -6.15 -12.44
C ASP A 149 3.54 -6.83 -11.30
N LEU A 150 3.94 -6.58 -10.04
CA LEU A 150 3.23 -7.07 -8.86
C LEU A 150 1.81 -6.49 -8.76
N MET A 151 1.63 -5.19 -9.02
CA MET A 151 0.30 -4.56 -9.00
C MET A 151 -0.63 -5.20 -10.04
N HIS A 152 -0.14 -5.44 -11.26
CA HIS A 152 -0.89 -6.15 -12.30
C HIS A 152 -1.28 -7.56 -11.86
N GLU A 153 -0.33 -8.34 -11.33
CA GLU A 153 -0.62 -9.69 -10.83
C GLU A 153 -1.68 -9.69 -9.72
N LEU A 154 -1.69 -8.68 -8.85
CA LEU A 154 -2.67 -8.56 -7.78
C LEU A 154 -4.07 -8.20 -8.31
N THR A 155 -4.16 -7.30 -9.28
CA THR A 155 -5.46 -6.94 -9.89
C THR A 155 -6.05 -8.09 -10.69
N GLU A 156 -5.25 -8.88 -11.39
CA GLU A 156 -5.68 -10.12 -12.05
C GLU A 156 -6.27 -11.14 -11.05
N LYS A 157 -5.76 -11.14 -9.80
CA LYS A 157 -6.28 -11.97 -8.70
C LYS A 157 -7.50 -11.34 -8.00
N GLY A 158 -8.00 -10.23 -8.48
CA GLY A 158 -9.19 -9.55 -7.94
C GLY A 158 -8.92 -8.65 -6.72
N VAL A 159 -7.67 -8.31 -6.44
CA VAL A 159 -7.33 -7.32 -5.40
C VAL A 159 -7.57 -5.91 -5.96
N GLY A 160 -8.41 -5.13 -5.28
CA GLY A 160 -8.54 -3.70 -5.59
C GLY A 160 -7.27 -2.94 -5.19
N ILE A 161 -6.79 -2.05 -6.05
CA ILE A 161 -5.66 -1.18 -5.73
C ILE A 161 -6.10 0.28 -5.74
N LEU A 162 -5.84 0.98 -4.64
CA LEU A 162 -5.92 2.43 -4.56
C LEU A 162 -4.50 2.99 -4.51
N MET A 163 -4.01 3.44 -5.65
CA MET A 163 -2.69 4.05 -5.76
C MET A 163 -2.78 5.57 -5.61
N ILE A 164 -1.94 6.13 -4.77
CA ILE A 164 -1.66 7.55 -4.68
C ILE A 164 -0.27 7.76 -5.25
N SER A 165 -0.14 8.59 -6.27
CA SER A 165 1.15 8.93 -6.87
C SER A 165 1.21 10.40 -7.27
N SER A 166 2.40 10.98 -7.16
CA SER A 166 2.76 12.28 -7.73
C SER A 166 3.44 12.15 -9.09
N ASP A 167 3.76 10.93 -9.51
CA ASP A 167 4.34 10.61 -10.82
C ASP A 167 3.21 10.42 -11.85
N LEU A 168 3.08 11.38 -12.79
CA LEU A 168 2.02 11.35 -13.80
C LEU A 168 2.11 10.13 -14.71
N GLU A 169 3.32 9.68 -15.04
CA GLU A 169 3.51 8.50 -15.88
C GLU A 169 2.95 7.24 -15.20
N GLU A 170 3.16 7.11 -13.88
CA GLU A 170 2.55 6.02 -13.11
C GLU A 170 1.02 6.07 -13.16
N VAL A 171 0.45 7.26 -12.91
CA VAL A 171 -1.01 7.43 -12.91
C VAL A 171 -1.59 7.10 -14.27
N ILE A 172 -1.00 7.63 -15.36
CA ILE A 172 -1.49 7.41 -16.72
C ILE A 172 -1.40 5.94 -17.14
N ASN A 173 -0.29 5.28 -16.81
CA ASN A 173 -0.02 3.93 -17.30
C ASN A 173 -0.72 2.82 -16.49
N LEU A 174 -0.97 3.04 -15.20
CA LEU A 174 -1.41 1.98 -14.29
C LEU A 174 -2.88 2.11 -13.85
N SER A 175 -3.55 3.25 -14.10
CA SER A 175 -4.88 3.48 -13.54
C SER A 175 -5.99 3.18 -14.55
N ASP A 176 -7.03 2.49 -14.12
CA ASP A 176 -8.30 2.36 -14.86
C ASP A 176 -9.20 3.57 -14.65
N ARG A 177 -9.04 4.25 -13.52
CA ARG A 177 -9.82 5.43 -13.10
C ARG A 177 -8.94 6.34 -12.25
N VAL A 178 -9.02 7.64 -12.48
CA VAL A 178 -8.25 8.64 -11.72
C VAL A 178 -9.20 9.59 -11.01
N VAL A 179 -9.01 9.76 -9.71
CA VAL A 179 -9.64 10.81 -8.90
C VAL A 179 -8.60 11.88 -8.63
N VAL A 180 -8.86 13.10 -9.07
CA VAL A 180 -7.96 14.22 -8.86
C VAL A 180 -8.39 15.01 -7.62
N MET A 181 -7.42 15.32 -6.78
CA MET A 181 -7.61 16.12 -5.56
C MET A 181 -6.77 17.40 -5.61
N HIS A 182 -7.38 18.49 -5.19
CA HIS A 182 -6.74 19.78 -5.02
C HIS A 182 -7.27 20.44 -3.73
N GLU A 183 -6.39 20.96 -2.88
CA GLU A 183 -6.74 21.60 -1.61
C GLU A 183 -7.75 20.81 -0.75
N ASN A 184 -7.48 19.52 -0.56
CA ASN A 184 -8.33 18.59 0.19
C ASN A 184 -9.73 18.33 -0.41
N GLN A 185 -9.97 18.72 -1.66
CA GLN A 185 -11.25 18.52 -2.34
C GLN A 185 -11.06 17.66 -3.59
N LYS A 186 -12.06 16.84 -3.92
CA LYS A 186 -12.16 16.17 -5.22
C LYS A 186 -12.50 17.20 -6.28
N THR A 187 -11.60 17.44 -7.23
CA THR A 187 -11.81 18.37 -8.36
C THR A 187 -12.36 17.70 -9.60
N GLY A 188 -12.18 16.38 -9.71
CA GLY A 188 -12.73 15.62 -10.82
C GLY A 188 -12.42 14.13 -10.75
N GLU A 189 -13.01 13.41 -11.68
CA GLU A 189 -12.81 11.98 -11.88
C GLU A 189 -12.72 11.70 -13.38
N LEU A 190 -11.76 10.87 -13.77
CA LEU A 190 -11.48 10.52 -15.17
C LEU A 190 -11.60 9.00 -15.34
N SER A 191 -12.35 8.56 -16.36
CA SER A 191 -12.32 7.17 -16.81
C SER A 191 -11.06 6.89 -17.61
N ARG A 192 -10.76 5.62 -17.90
CA ARG A 192 -9.55 5.21 -18.64
C ARG A 192 -9.36 5.99 -19.94
N GLU A 193 -10.43 6.19 -20.70
CA GLU A 193 -10.39 6.88 -21.99
C GLU A 193 -10.15 8.38 -21.86
N GLN A 194 -10.39 8.96 -20.70
CA GLN A 194 -10.22 10.38 -20.41
C GLN A 194 -8.87 10.70 -19.76
N ILE A 195 -8.12 9.66 -19.36
CA ILE A 195 -6.83 9.84 -18.69
C ILE A 195 -5.79 10.36 -19.68
N SER A 196 -5.34 11.59 -19.48
CA SER A 196 -4.21 12.21 -20.15
C SER A 196 -3.51 13.19 -19.20
N GLU A 197 -2.27 13.52 -19.51
CA GLU A 197 -1.53 14.53 -18.74
C GLU A 197 -2.30 15.85 -18.65
N GLU A 198 -2.82 16.31 -19.80
CA GLU A 198 -3.59 17.56 -19.87
C GLU A 198 -4.86 17.53 -19.01
N SER A 199 -5.65 16.44 -19.06
CA SER A 199 -6.88 16.31 -18.28
C SER A 199 -6.61 16.23 -16.78
N ILE A 200 -5.57 15.52 -16.36
CA ILE A 200 -5.17 15.45 -14.95
C ILE A 200 -4.69 16.82 -14.47
N MET A 201 -3.79 17.48 -15.22
CA MET A 201 -3.22 18.78 -14.83
C MET A 201 -4.27 19.87 -14.75
N ARG A 202 -5.22 19.91 -15.68
CA ARG A 202 -6.35 20.84 -15.64
C ARG A 202 -7.13 20.72 -14.31
N LEU A 203 -7.46 19.53 -13.90
CA LEU A 203 -8.16 19.28 -12.64
C LEU A 203 -7.27 19.54 -11.41
N ALA A 204 -5.98 19.24 -11.49
CA ALA A 204 -5.03 19.42 -10.40
C ALA A 204 -4.73 20.91 -10.10
N THR A 205 -4.92 21.80 -11.07
CA THR A 205 -4.79 23.26 -10.91
C THR A 205 -6.06 23.93 -10.41
N GLY A 206 -7.12 23.17 -10.13
CA GLY A 206 -8.40 23.68 -9.65
C GLY A 206 -9.28 24.33 -10.74
N ALA A 207 -8.91 24.19 -12.02
CA ALA A 207 -9.78 24.62 -13.11
C ALA A 207 -11.04 23.73 -13.13
N LYS A 208 -12.17 24.32 -12.74
CA LYS A 208 -13.48 23.65 -12.83
C LYS A 208 -13.81 23.40 -14.30
N SER A 209 -14.19 22.16 -14.60
CA SER A 209 -14.79 21.79 -15.91
C SER A 209 -16.13 22.46 -16.14
#